data_dbd1dd1f08b4314c4ab1e08d7a47c234
#
_entry.id   dbd1dd1f08b4314c4ab1e08d7a47c234
#
_cell.length_a   1.000
_cell.length_b   1.000
_cell.length_c   1.000
_cell.angle_alpha   90.00
_cell.angle_beta   90.00
_cell.angle_gamma   90.00
#
_symmetry.space_group_name_H-M   'P 1'
#
loop_
_entity.id
_entity.type
_entity.pdbx_description
1 polymer ?
#
loop_
_entity_poly.entity_id
_entity_poly.type
_entity_poly.pdbx_seq_one_letter_code
_entity_poly.pdbx_strand_id
1 'polypeptide(L)'
;ALLFIGVLTGYCQQSAYLFVYFTGNRMSEEAIRMAVSLDGYNYKALNGNQPVLDSRVISSTGGVRDPHILRCENGKTFYMVVTDMVSGNGWDSNRAMVLLKSKDLVHWTSNIVNIQKKYPAQENLKRVWAPQTVYDKEAGKYMVYWSMKHGNGADIIYYAYANKDFTDLEGEPKPLFLPKNGKSCID
;
A
#
# COMPACT_ATOMS: atom_id res chain seq x y z
N ALA A 1 8.87 33.62 50.86
CA ALA A 1 9.10 33.36 49.44
C ALA A 1 8.92 31.85 49.19
N LEU A 2 7.81 31.46 48.55
CA LEU A 2 7.59 30.07 48.11
C LEU A 2 8.23 29.88 46.71
N LEU A 3 9.23 29.01 46.66
CA LEU A 3 9.87 28.61 45.39
C LEU A 3 9.02 27.52 44.75
N PHE A 4 8.31 27.82 43.66
CA PHE A 4 7.65 26.82 42.82
C PHE A 4 8.72 26.19 41.92
N ILE A 5 9.15 24.96 42.22
CA ILE A 5 9.95 24.14 41.32
C ILE A 5 8.97 23.46 40.34
N GLY A 6 8.83 24.05 39.16
CA GLY A 6 8.11 23.43 38.06
C GLY A 6 8.89 22.22 37.55
N VAL A 7 8.37 21.02 37.78
CA VAL A 7 8.89 19.79 37.14
C VAL A 7 8.48 19.81 35.65
N LEU A 8 9.42 20.19 34.79
CA LEU A 8 9.29 20.00 33.34
C LEU A 8 9.39 18.50 33.05
N THR A 9 8.26 17.84 32.95
CA THR A 9 8.19 16.49 32.39
C THR A 9 8.45 16.60 30.89
N GLY A 10 9.70 16.47 30.49
CA GLY A 10 10.06 16.29 29.09
C GLY A 10 9.47 14.97 28.58
N TYR A 11 8.40 15.02 27.80
CA TYR A 11 7.94 13.86 27.04
C TYR A 11 9.01 13.57 25.97
N CYS A 12 9.82 12.56 26.20
CA CYS A 12 10.67 12.01 25.17
C CYS A 12 9.76 11.35 24.13
N GLN A 13 9.55 12.01 23.01
CA GLN A 13 8.81 11.42 21.89
C GLN A 13 9.68 10.34 21.28
N GLN A 14 9.42 9.08 21.62
CA GLN A 14 10.08 7.95 20.99
C GLN A 14 9.55 7.80 19.57
N SER A 15 10.46 7.84 18.59
CA SER A 15 10.17 7.51 17.21
C SER A 15 10.46 6.03 16.98
N ALA A 16 9.65 5.38 16.16
CA ALA A 16 9.86 4.00 15.75
C ALA A 16 9.67 3.87 14.24
N TYR A 17 10.35 2.89 13.66
CA TYR A 17 10.17 2.50 12.26
C TYR A 17 9.13 1.39 12.19
N LEU A 18 8.18 1.53 11.27
CA LEU A 18 7.19 0.51 10.97
C LEU A 18 7.52 -0.13 9.62
N PHE A 19 7.60 -1.46 9.61
CA PHE A 19 7.77 -2.26 8.41
C PHE A 19 6.51 -3.08 8.15
N VAL A 20 5.96 -2.99 6.94
CA VAL A 20 4.82 -3.79 6.48
C VAL A 20 5.30 -4.78 5.44
N TYR A 21 4.83 -6.04 5.51
CA TYR A 21 5.32 -7.11 4.66
C TYR A 21 4.31 -8.25 4.52
N PHE A 22 4.58 -9.14 3.60
CA PHE A 22 3.97 -10.47 3.46
C PHE A 22 5.07 -11.53 3.42
N THR A 23 4.76 -12.82 3.54
CA THR A 23 5.82 -13.81 3.82
C THR A 23 6.03 -14.85 2.73
N GLY A 24 5.15 -14.96 1.73
CA GLY A 24 5.34 -15.92 0.66
C GLY A 24 4.11 -16.09 -0.24
N ASN A 25 4.03 -17.23 -0.90
CA ASN A 25 3.07 -17.51 -1.98
C ASN A 25 1.94 -18.48 -1.59
N ARG A 26 1.86 -18.85 -0.33
CA ARG A 26 0.70 -19.61 0.17
C ARG A 26 -0.38 -18.64 0.60
N MET A 27 -1.64 -19.02 0.49
CA MET A 27 -2.76 -18.16 0.89
C MET A 27 -2.61 -17.60 2.32
N SER A 28 -2.09 -18.37 3.26
CA SER A 28 -1.81 -17.91 4.63
C SER A 28 -0.63 -16.96 4.76
N GLU A 29 0.23 -16.87 3.72
CA GLU A 29 1.41 -16.02 3.64
C GLU A 29 1.13 -14.73 2.88
N GLU A 30 0.12 -14.71 2.00
CA GLU A 30 -0.39 -13.57 1.25
C GLU A 30 -1.33 -12.72 2.09
N ALA A 31 -0.75 -12.16 3.15
CA ALA A 31 -1.46 -11.35 4.14
C ALA A 31 -0.52 -10.31 4.76
N ILE A 32 -1.09 -9.18 5.16
CA ILE A 32 -0.34 -8.07 5.75
C ILE A 32 0.16 -8.45 7.13
N ARG A 33 1.46 -8.29 7.34
CA ARG A 33 2.15 -8.37 8.61
C ARG A 33 2.88 -7.08 8.89
N MET A 34 3.17 -6.85 10.15
CA MET A 34 3.87 -5.64 10.61
C MET A 34 5.00 -6.00 11.56
N ALA A 35 6.07 -5.23 11.50
CA ALA A 35 7.16 -5.27 12.46
C ALA A 35 7.58 -3.86 12.83
N VAL A 36 8.13 -3.69 14.03
CA VAL A 36 8.61 -2.40 14.53
C VAL A 36 10.08 -2.47 14.89
N SER A 37 10.77 -1.34 14.72
CA SER A 37 12.17 -1.16 15.09
C SER A 37 12.36 0.21 15.73
N LEU A 38 13.28 0.32 16.69
CA LEU A 38 13.71 1.60 17.27
C LEU A 38 14.96 2.17 16.59
N ASP A 39 15.72 1.32 15.89
CA ASP A 39 16.99 1.67 15.25
C ASP A 39 16.96 1.61 13.72
N GLY A 40 15.87 1.09 13.12
CA GLY A 40 15.70 0.91 11.68
C GLY A 40 16.40 -0.34 11.10
N TYR A 41 17.10 -1.11 11.94
CA TYR A 41 17.85 -2.31 11.52
C TYR A 41 17.31 -3.58 12.16
N ASN A 42 16.96 -3.54 13.44
CA ASN A 42 16.47 -4.69 14.19
C ASN A 42 14.97 -4.61 14.34
N TYR A 43 14.23 -5.45 13.61
CA TYR A 43 12.78 -5.44 13.59
C TYR A 43 12.20 -6.59 14.43
N LYS A 44 11.20 -6.25 15.24
CA LYS A 44 10.40 -7.22 15.99
C LYS A 44 9.02 -7.34 15.36
N ALA A 45 8.67 -8.55 14.91
CA ALA A 45 7.35 -8.83 14.35
C ALA A 45 6.24 -8.57 15.40
N LEU A 46 5.19 -7.89 14.97
CA LEU A 46 3.98 -7.70 15.77
C LEU A 46 3.04 -8.90 15.64
N ASN A 47 2.08 -9.01 16.56
CA ASN A 47 1.06 -10.06 16.55
C ASN A 47 1.63 -11.50 16.44
N GLY A 48 2.82 -11.76 16.99
CA GLY A 48 3.46 -13.06 16.88
C GLY A 48 3.76 -13.49 15.44
N ASN A 49 4.02 -12.53 14.55
CA ASN A 49 4.18 -12.73 13.11
C ASN A 49 2.92 -13.29 12.40
N GLN A 50 1.75 -13.17 13.02
CA GLN A 50 0.48 -13.48 12.37
C GLN A 50 -0.03 -12.26 11.57
N PRO A 51 -0.91 -12.46 10.58
CA PRO A 51 -1.55 -11.36 9.88
C PRO A 51 -2.22 -10.36 10.82
N VAL A 52 -2.10 -9.07 10.51
CA VAL A 52 -2.74 -7.98 11.29
C VAL A 52 -4.12 -7.62 10.74
N LEU A 53 -4.44 -8.06 9.52
CA LEU A 53 -5.75 -7.90 8.87
C LEU A 53 -6.15 -9.23 8.21
N ASP A 54 -7.45 -9.52 8.19
CA ASP A 54 -7.99 -10.68 7.46
C ASP A 54 -8.09 -10.33 5.96
N SER A 55 -7.20 -10.92 5.15
CA SER A 55 -7.15 -10.70 3.70
C SER A 55 -8.48 -11.04 3.01
N ARG A 56 -9.26 -12.00 3.54
CA ARG A 56 -10.56 -12.39 2.98
C ARG A 56 -11.63 -11.31 3.12
N VAL A 57 -11.45 -10.41 4.09
CA VAL A 57 -12.37 -9.29 4.33
C VAL A 57 -12.00 -8.08 3.48
N ILE A 58 -10.70 -7.82 3.30
CA ILE A 58 -10.21 -6.60 2.67
C ILE A 58 -9.96 -6.73 1.17
N SER A 59 -9.89 -7.94 0.62
CA SER A 59 -9.58 -8.19 -0.80
C SER A 59 -10.67 -8.96 -1.53
N SER A 60 -10.66 -8.93 -2.86
CA SER A 60 -11.59 -9.71 -3.69
C SER A 60 -11.14 -11.15 -3.93
N THR A 61 -9.82 -11.41 -3.79
CA THR A 61 -9.22 -12.72 -4.05
C THR A 61 -9.02 -13.56 -2.79
N GLY A 62 -9.08 -12.95 -1.61
CA GLY A 62 -8.79 -13.57 -0.33
C GLY A 62 -7.33 -13.51 0.09
N GLY A 63 -6.44 -12.93 -0.73
CA GLY A 63 -5.04 -12.70 -0.44
C GLY A 63 -4.59 -11.29 -0.82
N VAL A 64 -3.55 -10.79 -0.16
CA VAL A 64 -2.91 -9.51 -0.47
C VAL A 64 -1.40 -9.60 -0.38
N ARG A 65 -0.72 -8.83 -1.25
CA ARG A 65 0.74 -8.81 -1.41
C ARG A 65 1.26 -7.38 -1.47
N ASP A 66 2.57 -7.24 -1.43
CA ASP A 66 3.31 -6.00 -1.68
C ASP A 66 2.75 -4.80 -0.92
N PRO A 67 2.59 -4.89 0.43
CA PRO A 67 2.04 -3.79 1.19
C PRO A 67 3.01 -2.61 1.23
N HIS A 68 2.51 -1.42 0.88
CA HIS A 68 3.22 -0.16 1.05
C HIS A 68 2.43 0.77 1.95
N ILE A 69 3.05 1.32 3.00
CA ILE A 69 2.42 2.21 3.96
C ILE A 69 3.03 3.61 3.92
N LEU A 70 2.18 4.62 4.02
CA LEU A 70 2.56 6.04 4.07
C LEU A 70 1.88 6.72 5.26
N ARG A 71 2.64 7.45 6.06
CA ARG A 71 2.09 8.42 7.02
C ARG A 71 1.78 9.71 6.28
N CYS A 72 0.51 10.16 6.35
CA CYS A 72 0.04 11.34 5.65
C CYS A 72 0.68 12.63 6.16
N GLU A 73 0.66 13.70 5.36
CA GLU A 73 1.17 15.03 5.68
C GLU A 73 0.56 15.62 6.97
N ASN A 74 -0.66 15.21 7.33
CA ASN A 74 -1.29 15.62 8.58
C ASN A 74 -0.68 14.97 9.84
N GLY A 75 0.24 14.00 9.67
CA GLY A 75 0.91 13.28 10.74
C GLY A 75 0.04 12.36 11.59
N LYS A 76 -1.26 12.22 11.27
CA LYS A 76 -2.26 11.51 12.08
C LYS A 76 -2.98 10.38 11.32
N THR A 77 -2.90 10.37 10.00
CA THR A 77 -3.54 9.40 9.13
C THR A 77 -2.48 8.55 8.46
N PHE A 78 -2.78 7.28 8.27
CA PHE A 78 -1.95 6.33 7.53
C PHE A 78 -2.73 5.80 6.34
N TYR A 79 -2.09 5.80 5.18
CA TYR A 79 -2.57 5.13 4.00
C TYR A 79 -1.72 3.90 3.73
N MET A 80 -2.35 2.84 3.26
CA MET A 80 -1.66 1.64 2.80
C MET A 80 -2.29 1.20 1.50
N VAL A 81 -1.46 0.73 0.57
CA VAL A 81 -1.89 0.13 -0.68
C VAL A 81 -1.30 -1.26 -0.78
N VAL A 82 -2.08 -2.21 -1.31
CA VAL A 82 -1.65 -3.61 -1.46
C VAL A 82 -2.15 -4.18 -2.78
N THR A 83 -1.41 -5.13 -3.34
CA THR A 83 -1.86 -5.95 -4.47
C THR A 83 -2.97 -6.89 -4.00
N ASP A 84 -4.15 -6.86 -4.64
CA ASP A 84 -5.25 -7.81 -4.40
C ASP A 84 -5.01 -9.07 -5.21
N MET A 85 -4.35 -10.06 -4.63
CA MET A 85 -3.90 -11.24 -5.37
C MET A 85 -3.71 -12.46 -4.47
N VAL A 86 -4.09 -13.62 -5.00
CA VAL A 86 -3.65 -14.95 -4.56
C VAL A 86 -2.84 -15.56 -5.70
N SER A 87 -1.53 -15.76 -5.50
CA SER A 87 -0.63 -16.28 -6.55
C SER A 87 -0.98 -17.68 -7.04
N GLY A 88 -1.64 -18.47 -6.19
CA GLY A 88 -2.19 -19.78 -6.56
C GLY A 88 -3.22 -19.74 -7.70
N ASN A 89 -3.86 -18.57 -7.93
CA ASN A 89 -4.77 -18.35 -9.06
C ASN A 89 -4.04 -18.00 -10.38
N GLY A 90 -2.71 -17.95 -10.36
CA GLY A 90 -1.87 -17.58 -11.49
C GLY A 90 -1.34 -16.15 -11.43
N TRP A 91 -0.15 -15.94 -11.96
CA TRP A 91 0.55 -14.64 -11.89
C TRP A 91 -0.11 -13.52 -12.72
N ASP A 92 -0.94 -13.86 -13.70
CA ASP A 92 -1.72 -12.91 -14.50
C ASP A 92 -3.20 -12.86 -14.08
N SER A 93 -3.54 -13.27 -12.86
CA SER A 93 -4.93 -13.41 -12.40
C SER A 93 -5.55 -12.16 -11.80
N ASN A 94 -4.76 -11.22 -11.28
CA ASN A 94 -5.31 -10.08 -10.56
C ASN A 94 -5.56 -8.86 -11.44
N ARG A 95 -6.58 -8.07 -11.09
CA ARG A 95 -7.00 -6.84 -11.79
C ARG A 95 -7.22 -5.69 -10.83
N ALA A 96 -6.91 -5.89 -9.55
CA ALA A 96 -7.27 -4.96 -8.50
C ALA A 96 -6.11 -4.69 -7.53
N MET A 97 -6.21 -3.58 -6.86
CA MET A 97 -5.46 -3.23 -5.66
C MET A 97 -6.44 -2.87 -4.55
N VAL A 98 -5.97 -2.82 -3.31
CA VAL A 98 -6.76 -2.36 -2.17
C VAL A 98 -6.13 -1.09 -1.62
N LEU A 99 -6.96 -0.07 -1.43
CA LEU A 99 -6.61 1.15 -0.72
C LEU A 99 -7.12 1.04 0.72
N LEU A 100 -6.23 1.26 1.68
CA LEU A 100 -6.54 1.17 3.10
C LEU A 100 -6.20 2.48 3.81
N LYS A 101 -7.00 2.81 4.84
CA LYS A 101 -6.84 4.02 5.64
C LYS A 101 -7.02 3.70 7.12
N SER A 102 -6.13 4.25 7.96
CA SER A 102 -6.19 4.14 9.41
C SER A 102 -5.77 5.44 10.09
N LYS A 103 -6.20 5.62 11.35
CA LYS A 103 -5.75 6.69 12.23
C LYS A 103 -4.91 6.19 13.41
N ASP A 104 -4.84 4.89 13.61
CA ASP A 104 -4.21 4.28 14.80
C ASP A 104 -3.38 3.03 14.47
N LEU A 105 -3.28 2.64 13.17
CA LEU A 105 -2.58 1.44 12.70
C LEU A 105 -3.22 0.11 13.13
N VAL A 106 -4.34 0.16 13.83
CA VAL A 106 -5.10 -1.01 14.32
C VAL A 106 -6.40 -1.17 13.56
N HIS A 107 -7.19 -0.09 13.47
CA HIS A 107 -8.48 -0.09 12.78
C HIS A 107 -8.31 0.47 11.36
N TRP A 108 -8.65 -0.33 10.36
CA TRP A 108 -8.49 -0.01 8.96
C TRP A 108 -9.84 -0.05 8.24
N THR A 109 -10.06 0.94 7.40
CA THR A 109 -11.07 0.87 6.33
C THR A 109 -10.39 0.46 5.05
N SER A 110 -11.06 -0.33 4.21
CA SER A 110 -10.50 -0.83 2.95
C SER A 110 -11.48 -0.63 1.79
N ASN A 111 -10.94 -0.37 0.60
CA ASN A 111 -11.69 -0.23 -0.64
C ASN A 111 -10.93 -0.92 -1.77
N ILE A 112 -11.62 -1.80 -2.49
CA ILE A 112 -11.07 -2.53 -3.62
C ILE A 112 -11.24 -1.70 -4.88
N VAL A 113 -10.14 -1.40 -5.56
CA VAL A 113 -10.13 -0.71 -6.85
C VAL A 113 -9.76 -1.70 -7.96
N ASN A 114 -10.78 -2.20 -8.65
CA ASN A 114 -10.58 -3.05 -9.82
C ASN A 114 -10.36 -2.19 -11.06
N ILE A 115 -9.12 -2.11 -11.51
CA ILE A 115 -8.67 -1.25 -12.62
C ILE A 115 -9.37 -1.61 -13.92
N GLN A 116 -9.49 -2.90 -14.24
CA GLN A 116 -10.10 -3.34 -15.48
C GLN A 116 -11.60 -3.04 -15.54
N LYS A 117 -12.30 -3.21 -14.42
CA LYS A 117 -13.74 -2.91 -14.36
C LYS A 117 -14.03 -1.43 -14.37
N LYS A 118 -13.16 -0.64 -13.74
CA LYS A 118 -13.35 0.80 -13.60
C LYS A 118 -13.04 1.55 -14.90
N TYR A 119 -12.04 1.11 -15.65
CA TYR A 119 -11.53 1.84 -16.80
C TYR A 119 -11.65 1.00 -18.08
N PRO A 120 -12.59 1.33 -18.99
CA PRO A 120 -12.80 0.57 -20.23
C PRO A 120 -11.56 0.46 -21.12
N ALA A 121 -10.69 1.47 -21.13
CA ALA A 121 -9.43 1.44 -21.88
C ALA A 121 -8.45 0.36 -21.39
N GLN A 122 -8.72 -0.26 -20.23
CA GLN A 122 -7.89 -1.30 -19.61
C GLN A 122 -8.41 -2.73 -19.88
N GLU A 123 -9.21 -2.97 -20.90
CA GLU A 123 -9.83 -4.26 -21.19
C GLU A 123 -8.82 -5.41 -21.35
N ASN A 124 -7.65 -5.13 -21.96
CA ASN A 124 -6.58 -6.11 -22.20
C ASN A 124 -5.61 -6.26 -21.01
N LEU A 125 -5.96 -5.71 -19.85
CA LEU A 125 -5.14 -5.78 -18.64
C LEU A 125 -4.94 -7.23 -18.20
N LYS A 126 -3.69 -7.61 -17.89
CA LYS A 126 -3.31 -8.94 -17.39
C LYS A 126 -3.05 -8.97 -15.91
N ARG A 127 -2.44 -7.88 -15.36
CA ARG A 127 -2.09 -7.81 -13.95
C ARG A 127 -1.91 -6.39 -13.45
N VAL A 128 -2.11 -6.21 -12.16
CA VAL A 128 -1.92 -4.97 -11.39
C VAL A 128 -1.06 -5.33 -10.18
N TRP A 129 0.20 -4.88 -10.13
CA TRP A 129 1.15 -5.33 -9.13
C TRP A 129 1.84 -4.19 -8.40
N ALA A 130 2.26 -4.48 -7.17
CA ALA A 130 3.14 -3.69 -6.34
C ALA A 130 2.75 -2.20 -6.27
N PRO A 131 1.51 -1.85 -5.86
CA PRO A 131 1.11 -0.45 -5.72
C PRO A 131 1.89 0.22 -4.60
N GLN A 132 2.29 1.46 -4.86
CA GLN A 132 2.90 2.34 -3.88
C GLN A 132 2.19 3.69 -3.88
N THR A 133 2.35 4.48 -2.83
CA THR A 133 1.74 5.82 -2.74
C THR A 133 2.72 6.85 -2.19
N VAL A 134 2.61 8.07 -2.71
CA VAL A 134 3.40 9.22 -2.29
C VAL A 134 2.52 10.47 -2.32
N TYR A 135 2.82 11.44 -1.45
CA TYR A 135 2.18 12.74 -1.53
C TYR A 135 2.88 13.62 -2.57
N ASP A 136 2.15 13.95 -3.62
CA ASP A 136 2.59 14.92 -4.64
C ASP A 136 2.28 16.33 -4.15
N LYS A 137 3.32 17.06 -3.75
CA LYS A 137 3.19 18.40 -3.19
C LYS A 137 2.72 19.43 -4.21
N GLU A 138 3.06 19.25 -5.48
CA GLU A 138 2.66 20.17 -6.55
C GLU A 138 1.17 20.01 -6.88
N ALA A 139 0.70 18.78 -6.96
CA ALA A 139 -0.71 18.47 -7.19
C ALA A 139 -1.58 18.60 -5.92
N GLY A 140 -0.96 18.60 -4.73
CA GLY A 140 -1.67 18.59 -3.44
C GLY A 140 -2.47 17.31 -3.21
N LYS A 141 -2.05 16.18 -3.80
CA LYS A 141 -2.79 14.90 -3.83
C LYS A 141 -1.88 13.71 -3.52
N TYR A 142 -2.47 12.60 -3.10
CA TYR A 142 -1.78 11.34 -2.98
C TYR A 142 -1.79 10.63 -4.32
N MET A 143 -0.61 10.47 -4.92
CA MET A 143 -0.40 9.69 -6.12
C MET A 143 -0.23 8.22 -5.73
N VAL A 144 -0.98 7.34 -6.39
CA VAL A 144 -0.78 5.89 -6.34
C VAL A 144 -0.15 5.50 -7.67
N TYR A 145 0.94 4.73 -7.64
CA TYR A 145 1.60 4.21 -8.82
C TYR A 145 1.85 2.71 -8.67
N TRP A 146 1.80 2.00 -9.77
CA TRP A 146 1.85 0.53 -9.77
C TRP A 146 2.26 -0.01 -11.13
N SER A 147 2.69 -1.26 -11.16
CA SER A 147 2.97 -1.97 -12.41
C SER A 147 1.71 -2.52 -13.04
N MET A 148 1.55 -2.34 -14.35
CA MET A 148 0.51 -2.99 -15.16
C MET A 148 1.12 -3.66 -16.39
N LYS A 149 0.50 -4.79 -16.77
CA LYS A 149 0.79 -5.51 -18.02
C LYS A 149 -0.47 -5.61 -18.85
N HIS A 150 -0.34 -5.30 -20.15
CA HIS A 150 -1.40 -5.46 -21.13
C HIS A 150 -1.00 -6.49 -22.18
N GLY A 151 -1.88 -7.45 -22.46
CA GLY A 151 -1.63 -8.50 -23.44
C GLY A 151 -0.29 -9.21 -23.23
N ASN A 152 0.54 -9.24 -24.26
CA ASN A 152 1.89 -9.80 -24.25
C ASN A 152 2.99 -8.73 -24.10
N GLY A 153 2.61 -7.50 -23.78
CA GLY A 153 3.56 -6.39 -23.59
C GLY A 153 4.42 -6.53 -22.33
N ALA A 154 5.33 -5.59 -22.16
CA ALA A 154 6.12 -5.45 -20.93
C ALA A 154 5.25 -4.89 -19.79
N ASP A 155 5.67 -5.14 -18.55
CA ASP A 155 5.14 -4.40 -17.40
C ASP A 155 5.71 -2.99 -17.45
N ILE A 156 4.86 -2.00 -17.26
CA ILE A 156 5.24 -0.59 -17.16
C ILE A 156 4.57 0.05 -15.96
N ILE A 157 5.17 1.09 -15.42
CA ILE A 157 4.62 1.79 -14.26
C ILE A 157 3.58 2.80 -14.72
N TYR A 158 2.39 2.70 -14.14
CA TYR A 158 1.28 3.64 -14.27
C TYR A 158 1.03 4.37 -12.96
N TYR A 159 0.31 5.47 -13.03
CA TYR A 159 -0.16 6.20 -11.86
C TYR A 159 -1.57 6.76 -12.06
N ALA A 160 -2.23 7.02 -10.96
CA ALA A 160 -3.40 7.88 -10.84
C ALA A 160 -3.41 8.54 -9.45
N TYR A 161 -4.17 9.61 -9.28
CA TYR A 161 -4.34 10.21 -7.96
C TYR A 161 -5.47 9.52 -7.19
N ALA A 162 -5.28 9.31 -5.90
CA ALA A 162 -6.36 8.91 -5.04
C ALA A 162 -7.35 10.08 -4.84
N ASN A 163 -8.62 9.77 -4.65
CA ASN A 163 -9.61 10.75 -4.25
C ASN A 163 -9.32 11.26 -2.81
N LYS A 164 -9.98 12.36 -2.42
CA LYS A 164 -9.78 13.01 -1.13
C LYS A 164 -9.91 12.08 0.08
N ASP A 165 -10.78 11.08 0.00
CA ASP A 165 -11.05 10.15 1.10
C ASP A 165 -10.14 8.92 1.10
N PHE A 166 -9.30 8.77 0.07
CA PHE A 166 -8.45 7.60 -0.17
C PHE A 166 -9.25 6.30 -0.28
N THR A 167 -10.38 6.37 -1.00
CA THR A 167 -11.28 5.23 -1.21
C THR A 167 -11.33 4.76 -2.65
N ASP A 168 -10.83 5.57 -3.58
CA ASP A 168 -10.85 5.30 -5.01
C ASP A 168 -9.78 6.12 -5.74
N LEU A 169 -9.56 5.83 -7.03
CA LEU A 169 -8.67 6.59 -7.91
C LEU A 169 -9.48 7.58 -8.78
N GLU A 170 -8.89 8.74 -9.04
CA GLU A 170 -9.45 9.77 -9.91
C GLU A 170 -8.81 9.70 -11.30
N GLY A 171 -9.64 9.74 -12.34
CA GLY A 171 -9.23 9.74 -13.74
C GLY A 171 -8.64 8.41 -14.21
N GLU A 172 -8.34 8.33 -15.50
CA GLU A 172 -7.69 7.17 -16.13
C GLU A 172 -6.23 7.03 -15.69
N PRO A 173 -5.72 5.81 -15.46
CA PRO A 173 -4.32 5.56 -15.23
C PRO A 173 -3.45 6.06 -16.39
N LYS A 174 -2.37 6.76 -16.07
CA LYS A 174 -1.41 7.27 -17.06
C LYS A 174 -0.06 6.59 -16.91
N PRO A 175 0.67 6.30 -17.98
CA PRO A 175 2.04 5.85 -17.88
C PRO A 175 2.89 6.84 -17.10
N LEU A 176 3.62 6.35 -16.08
CA LEU A 176 4.58 7.12 -15.30
C LEU A 176 6.00 6.86 -15.78
N PHE A 177 6.32 5.59 -16.01
CA PHE A 177 7.64 5.18 -16.44
C PHE A 177 7.56 4.03 -17.44
N LEU A 178 8.24 4.23 -18.57
CA LEU A 178 8.42 3.25 -19.65
C LEU A 178 9.92 2.98 -19.81
N PRO A 179 10.39 1.74 -19.56
CA PRO A 179 11.79 1.40 -19.76
C PRO A 179 12.20 1.59 -21.24
N LYS A 180 13.28 2.35 -21.49
CA LYS A 180 13.77 2.63 -22.85
C LYS A 180 14.19 1.37 -23.63
N ASN A 181 14.53 0.30 -22.93
CA ASN A 181 14.94 -0.97 -23.51
C ASN A 181 13.77 -1.93 -23.81
N GLY A 182 12.53 -1.50 -23.60
CA GLY A 182 11.32 -2.31 -23.80
C GLY A 182 11.14 -3.50 -22.84
N LYS A 183 11.97 -3.60 -21.80
CA LYS A 183 11.84 -4.66 -20.78
C LYS A 183 10.82 -4.27 -19.72
N SER A 184 10.33 -5.27 -18.98
CA SER A 184 9.42 -5.06 -17.85
C SER A 184 10.09 -4.27 -16.73
N CYS A 185 9.30 -3.39 -16.11
CA CYS A 185 9.59 -2.71 -14.86
C CYS A 185 8.43 -2.96 -13.90
N ILE A 186 8.73 -3.46 -12.70
CA ILE A 186 7.68 -3.84 -11.73
C ILE A 186 7.71 -2.88 -10.53
N ASP A 187 8.89 -2.54 -10.01
CA ASP A 187 9.10 -1.67 -8.85
C ASP A 187 10.09 -0.54 -9.18
#